data_983f64e48995307956ed200edc0bf45d
#
_entry.id   983f64e48995307956ed200edc0bf45d
#
_cell.length_a   1.000
_cell.length_b   1.000
_cell.length_c   1.000
_cell.angle_alpha   90.00
_cell.angle_beta   90.00
_cell.angle_gamma   90.00
#
_symmetry.space_group_name_H-M   'P 1'
#
loop_
_entity.id
_entity.type
_entity.pdbx_description
1 polymer ?
#
loop_
_entity_poly.entity_id
_entity_poly.type
_entity_poly.pdbx_seq_one_letter_code
_entity_poly.pdbx_strand_id
1 'polypeptide(L)'
;MNRHHGLHTAIAFIVMLAAGSATFGVEQIAAQSAEIEKALSAAPARARDATTVIRWHADHSYEVLREGDGPLVCYDRSTEARRAAFDIQCTSMGNLDRVAQSRQFRAEAADREAETAMVEAAEASDSRIAPEYGSVWFSLRGQDQASARLHMTVAVPYATAEGSGFPDHGRAGGLWIMDEGTSTAHLMVPGR
;
A
#
# COMPACT_ATOMS: atom_id res chain seq x y z
N MET A 1 -28.58 78.01 -25.74
CA MET A 1 -27.51 77.37 -26.52
C MET A 1 -26.68 76.59 -25.51
N ASN A 2 -27.01 75.32 -25.26
CA ASN A 2 -26.25 74.40 -24.35
C ASN A 2 -25.96 73.09 -25.09
N ARG A 3 -24.72 72.86 -25.33
CA ARG A 3 -24.19 71.62 -25.89
C ARG A 3 -23.85 70.61 -24.78
N HIS A 4 -24.57 69.51 -24.73
CA HIS A 4 -24.22 68.40 -23.87
C HIS A 4 -23.24 67.48 -24.62
N HIS A 5 -22.06 67.30 -24.06
CA HIS A 5 -21.12 66.31 -24.53
C HIS A 5 -21.33 65.04 -23.71
N GLY A 6 -21.85 64.01 -24.35
CA GLY A 6 -21.96 62.66 -23.74
C GLY A 6 -20.58 61.95 -23.77
N LEU A 7 -20.14 61.56 -22.62
CA LEU A 7 -18.94 60.77 -22.44
C LEU A 7 -19.34 59.28 -22.48
N HIS A 8 -18.96 58.56 -23.54
CA HIS A 8 -19.14 57.12 -23.63
C HIS A 8 -17.94 56.44 -22.99
N THR A 9 -18.14 55.93 -21.78
CA THR A 9 -17.16 55.07 -21.09
C THR A 9 -17.34 53.66 -21.59
N ALA A 10 -16.38 53.16 -22.35
CA ALA A 10 -16.31 51.76 -22.75
C ALA A 10 -15.84 50.91 -21.58
N ILE A 11 -16.70 50.04 -21.10
CA ILE A 11 -16.36 49.03 -20.11
C ILE A 11 -15.77 47.82 -20.86
N ALA A 12 -14.45 47.69 -20.80
CA ALA A 12 -13.77 46.46 -21.25
C ALA A 12 -13.89 45.41 -20.13
N PHE A 13 -14.79 44.45 -20.31
CA PHE A 13 -14.82 43.24 -19.45
C PHE A 13 -13.68 42.30 -19.87
N ILE A 14 -12.74 42.13 -18.98
CA ILE A 14 -11.66 41.17 -19.11
C ILE A 14 -12.25 39.77 -18.85
N VAL A 15 -12.38 38.96 -19.90
CA VAL A 15 -12.63 37.53 -19.81
C VAL A 15 -11.26 36.86 -19.66
N MET A 16 -10.75 36.79 -18.44
CA MET A 16 -9.60 35.93 -18.08
C MET A 16 -9.96 35.20 -16.79
N LEU A 17 -10.57 34.02 -16.89
CA LEU A 17 -10.61 33.02 -15.80
C LEU A 17 -11.33 31.74 -16.23
N ALA A 18 -10.83 31.00 -17.22
CA ALA A 18 -11.31 29.64 -17.47
C ALA A 18 -10.23 28.62 -17.88
N ALA A 19 -8.98 29.04 -18.14
CA ALA A 19 -7.93 28.11 -18.59
C ALA A 19 -7.23 27.38 -17.41
N GLY A 20 -7.26 27.91 -16.19
CA GLY A 20 -6.54 27.34 -15.06
C GLY A 20 -7.19 26.09 -14.46
N SER A 21 -8.51 26.01 -14.45
CA SER A 21 -9.23 24.90 -13.78
C SER A 21 -9.18 23.58 -14.56
N ALA A 22 -9.07 23.63 -15.88
CA ALA A 22 -9.03 22.44 -16.73
C ALA A 22 -7.65 21.75 -16.67
N THR A 23 -6.56 22.49 -16.57
CA THR A 23 -5.21 21.96 -16.49
C THR A 23 -4.96 21.26 -15.15
N PHE A 24 -5.40 21.80 -14.03
CA PHE A 24 -5.31 21.16 -12.71
C PHE A 24 -6.05 19.83 -12.66
N GLY A 25 -7.21 19.71 -13.26
CA GLY A 25 -7.98 18.46 -13.31
C GLY A 25 -7.27 17.34 -14.09
N VAL A 26 -6.66 17.67 -15.22
CA VAL A 26 -5.93 16.70 -16.06
C VAL A 26 -4.66 16.21 -15.37
N GLU A 27 -3.90 17.09 -14.72
CA GLU A 27 -2.70 16.71 -13.96
C GLU A 27 -3.03 15.81 -12.77
N GLN A 28 -4.11 16.08 -12.05
CA GLN A 28 -4.55 15.27 -10.93
C GLN A 28 -4.99 13.86 -11.37
N ILE A 29 -5.71 13.75 -12.47
CA ILE A 29 -6.12 12.44 -13.03
C ILE A 29 -4.90 11.67 -13.49
N ALA A 30 -3.93 12.30 -14.15
CA ALA A 30 -2.69 11.66 -14.58
C ALA A 30 -1.85 11.16 -13.38
N ALA A 31 -1.75 11.96 -12.31
CA ALA A 31 -1.05 11.59 -11.09
C ALA A 31 -1.70 10.38 -10.40
N GLN A 32 -3.03 10.38 -10.27
CA GLN A 32 -3.76 9.24 -9.70
C GLN A 32 -3.61 7.98 -10.56
N SER A 33 -3.65 8.10 -11.89
CA SER A 33 -3.43 6.96 -12.79
C SER A 33 -2.04 6.36 -12.62
N ALA A 34 -1.00 7.20 -12.52
CA ALA A 34 0.38 6.74 -12.29
C ALA A 34 0.54 6.03 -10.93
N GLU A 35 -0.14 6.52 -9.90
CA GLU A 35 -0.15 5.88 -8.57
C GLU A 35 -0.83 4.51 -8.61
N ILE A 36 -1.96 4.39 -9.29
CA ILE A 36 -2.66 3.12 -9.49
C ILE A 36 -1.75 2.11 -10.20
N GLU A 37 -1.13 2.50 -11.32
CA GLU A 37 -0.21 1.64 -12.07
C GLU A 37 1.00 1.20 -11.22
N LYS A 38 1.56 2.13 -10.43
CA LYS A 38 2.65 1.82 -9.49
C LYS A 38 2.21 0.78 -8.47
N ALA A 39 1.05 0.95 -7.84
CA ALA A 39 0.53 0.03 -6.83
C ALA A 39 0.25 -1.36 -7.43
N LEU A 40 -0.24 -1.44 -8.67
CA LEU A 40 -0.50 -2.71 -9.35
C LEU A 40 0.76 -3.46 -9.78
N SER A 41 1.94 -2.84 -9.73
CA SER A 41 3.19 -3.48 -10.16
C SER A 41 3.54 -4.74 -9.36
N ALA A 42 3.11 -4.86 -8.09
CA ALA A 42 3.29 -6.05 -7.26
C ALA A 42 2.22 -7.13 -7.49
N ALA A 43 1.09 -6.79 -8.10
CA ALA A 43 0.02 -7.75 -8.36
C ALA A 43 0.40 -8.73 -9.48
N PRO A 44 0.03 -10.03 -9.37
CA PRO A 44 0.12 -10.97 -10.47
C PRO A 44 -0.61 -10.43 -11.71
N ALA A 45 0.00 -10.53 -12.89
CA ALA A 45 -0.54 -9.93 -14.12
C ALA A 45 -2.01 -10.31 -14.38
N ARG A 46 -2.37 -11.57 -14.14
CA ARG A 46 -3.74 -12.09 -14.34
C ARG A 46 -4.78 -11.53 -13.34
N ALA A 47 -4.33 -10.94 -12.23
CA ALA A 47 -5.21 -10.42 -11.17
C ALA A 47 -5.34 -8.90 -11.21
N ARG A 48 -4.52 -8.18 -12.00
CA ARG A 48 -4.45 -6.71 -11.97
C ARG A 48 -5.78 -6.03 -12.23
N ASP A 49 -6.54 -6.51 -13.21
CA ASP A 49 -7.81 -5.88 -13.59
C ASP A 49 -8.85 -5.96 -12.46
N ALA A 50 -8.84 -7.07 -11.71
CA ALA A 50 -9.73 -7.33 -10.58
C ALA A 50 -9.20 -6.83 -9.22
N THR A 51 -8.02 -6.20 -9.17
CA THR A 51 -7.38 -5.78 -7.91
C THR A 51 -7.84 -4.39 -7.50
N THR A 52 -8.27 -4.23 -6.26
CA THR A 52 -8.52 -2.92 -5.63
C THR A 52 -7.20 -2.20 -5.37
N VAL A 53 -7.17 -0.88 -5.57
CA VAL A 53 -6.03 -0.03 -5.22
C VAL A 53 -6.46 1.00 -4.20
N ILE A 54 -5.70 1.11 -3.12
CA ILE A 54 -5.95 2.08 -2.05
C ILE A 54 -4.73 2.97 -1.81
N ARG A 55 -4.98 4.13 -1.21
CA ARG A 55 -3.98 5.02 -0.64
C ARG A 55 -4.19 5.12 0.86
N TRP A 56 -3.13 4.89 1.63
CA TRP A 56 -3.15 5.08 3.07
C TRP A 56 -2.96 6.54 3.46
N HIS A 57 -3.74 6.99 4.44
CA HIS A 57 -3.57 8.28 5.09
C HIS A 57 -2.63 8.19 6.31
N ALA A 58 -2.24 9.35 6.85
CA ALA A 58 -1.36 9.42 8.01
C ALA A 58 -2.01 8.90 9.31
N ASP A 59 -3.33 8.93 9.39
CA ASP A 59 -4.13 8.41 10.51
C ASP A 59 -4.42 6.90 10.40
N HIS A 60 -3.77 6.22 9.43
CA HIS A 60 -3.92 4.80 9.14
C HIS A 60 -5.29 4.38 8.56
N SER A 61 -6.17 5.31 8.24
CA SER A 61 -7.31 5.10 7.35
C SER A 61 -6.85 5.03 5.89
N TYR A 62 -7.73 4.63 4.98
CA TYR A 62 -7.41 4.60 3.55
C TYR A 62 -8.56 5.11 2.70
N GLU A 63 -8.23 5.53 1.49
CA GLU A 63 -9.19 5.81 0.42
C GLU A 63 -9.01 4.83 -0.74
N VAL A 64 -10.09 4.53 -1.44
CA VAL A 64 -10.06 3.67 -2.61
C VAL A 64 -9.79 4.54 -3.84
N LEU A 65 -8.66 4.28 -4.52
CA LEU A 65 -8.28 4.95 -5.77
C LEU A 65 -8.89 4.25 -6.98
N ARG A 66 -9.05 2.92 -6.90
CA ARG A 66 -9.69 2.08 -7.91
C ARG A 66 -10.36 0.89 -7.24
N GLU A 67 -11.65 0.70 -7.49
CA GLU A 67 -12.38 -0.52 -7.13
C GLU A 67 -11.96 -1.68 -8.02
N GLY A 68 -11.88 -2.87 -7.43
CA GLY A 68 -11.73 -4.17 -8.10
C GLY A 68 -12.73 -5.16 -7.52
N ASP A 69 -13.09 -6.18 -8.27
CA ASP A 69 -14.03 -7.23 -7.88
C ASP A 69 -13.33 -8.52 -7.39
N GLY A 70 -11.99 -8.50 -7.35
CA GLY A 70 -11.16 -9.59 -6.84
C GLY A 70 -10.81 -9.45 -5.36
N PRO A 71 -10.19 -10.48 -4.78
CA PRO A 71 -9.86 -10.51 -3.36
C PRO A 71 -8.63 -9.67 -2.99
N LEU A 72 -7.83 -9.21 -3.97
CA LEU A 72 -6.58 -8.51 -3.72
C LEU A 72 -6.77 -7.00 -3.60
N VAL A 73 -6.00 -6.40 -2.70
CA VAL A 73 -5.79 -4.96 -2.58
C VAL A 73 -4.31 -4.65 -2.64
N CYS A 74 -3.94 -3.61 -3.40
CA CYS A 74 -2.57 -3.14 -3.53
C CYS A 74 -2.42 -1.69 -3.07
N TYR A 75 -1.25 -1.36 -2.54
CA TYR A 75 -0.93 -0.02 -2.05
C TYR A 75 0.58 0.25 -2.05
N ASP A 76 0.93 1.53 -2.15
CA ASP A 76 2.30 2.02 -2.05
C ASP A 76 2.69 2.28 -0.59
N ARG A 77 3.86 1.81 -0.18
CA ARG A 77 4.46 1.97 1.14
C ARG A 77 5.77 2.76 1.12
N SER A 78 6.18 3.25 -0.05
CA SER A 78 7.48 3.90 -0.24
C SER A 78 7.69 5.12 0.64
N THR A 79 6.60 5.77 1.10
CA THR A 79 6.64 6.94 1.97
C THR A 79 6.61 6.62 3.47
N GLU A 80 6.43 5.35 3.84
CA GLU A 80 6.42 4.95 5.24
C GLU A 80 7.83 4.96 5.83
N ALA A 81 7.93 5.24 7.12
CA ALA A 81 9.20 5.21 7.82
C ALA A 81 9.91 3.85 7.64
N ARG A 82 11.21 3.88 7.45
CA ARG A 82 12.08 2.68 7.36
C ARG A 82 11.72 1.70 6.22
N ARG A 83 11.03 2.18 5.17
CA ARG A 83 10.77 1.41 3.95
C ARG A 83 11.79 1.70 2.86
N ALA A 84 11.84 0.83 1.86
CA ALA A 84 12.64 1.06 0.67
C ALA A 84 12.05 2.22 -0.15
N ALA A 85 12.88 2.87 -0.98
CA ALA A 85 12.44 3.97 -1.84
C ALA A 85 11.35 3.54 -2.86
N PHE A 86 11.32 2.25 -3.20
CA PHE A 86 10.24 1.60 -3.92
C PHE A 86 9.76 0.40 -3.09
N ASP A 87 8.55 0.46 -2.54
CA ASP A 87 7.97 -0.59 -1.69
C ASP A 87 6.47 -0.69 -1.93
N ILE A 88 6.06 -1.66 -2.74
CA ILE A 88 4.66 -1.92 -3.07
C ILE A 88 4.23 -3.23 -2.43
N GLN A 89 3.02 -3.25 -1.89
CA GLN A 89 2.46 -4.45 -1.28
C GLN A 89 1.05 -4.72 -1.79
N CYS A 90 0.75 -6.01 -2.06
CA CYS A 90 -0.60 -6.49 -2.28
C CYS A 90 -0.90 -7.64 -1.31
N THR A 91 -2.13 -7.70 -0.85
CA THR A 91 -2.64 -8.77 0.02
C THR A 91 -4.16 -8.89 -0.13
N SER A 92 -4.84 -9.73 0.66
CA SER A 92 -6.30 -9.76 0.65
C SER A 92 -6.91 -8.58 1.43
N MET A 93 -8.12 -8.18 1.05
CA MET A 93 -8.86 -7.08 1.67
C MET A 93 -9.02 -7.27 3.19
N GLY A 94 -9.26 -8.50 3.65
CA GLY A 94 -9.43 -8.80 5.07
C GLY A 94 -8.17 -8.61 5.93
N ASN A 95 -7.03 -8.35 5.32
CA ASN A 95 -5.79 -8.05 6.03
C ASN A 95 -5.59 -6.54 6.33
N LEU A 96 -6.48 -5.65 5.88
CA LEU A 96 -6.27 -4.21 5.99
C LEU A 96 -6.19 -3.73 7.45
N ASP A 97 -6.96 -4.29 8.37
CA ASP A 97 -6.87 -3.94 9.80
C ASP A 97 -5.50 -4.30 10.40
N ARG A 98 -4.96 -5.47 10.02
CA ARG A 98 -3.59 -5.85 10.40
C ARG A 98 -2.55 -4.91 9.80
N VAL A 99 -2.75 -4.51 8.54
CA VAL A 99 -1.86 -3.53 7.88
C VAL A 99 -1.91 -2.20 8.60
N ALA A 100 -3.11 -1.69 8.93
CA ALA A 100 -3.30 -0.45 9.69
C ALA A 100 -2.56 -0.51 11.03
N GLN A 101 -2.72 -1.60 11.80
CA GLN A 101 -2.01 -1.80 13.06
C GLN A 101 -0.48 -1.82 12.87
N SER A 102 0.02 -2.48 11.83
CA SER A 102 1.46 -2.51 11.53
C SER A 102 2.00 -1.14 11.13
N ARG A 103 1.20 -0.32 10.43
CA ARG A 103 1.53 1.06 10.07
C ARG A 103 1.60 1.94 11.31
N GLN A 104 0.65 1.77 12.24
CA GLN A 104 0.63 2.49 13.51
C GLN A 104 1.91 2.19 14.31
N PHE A 105 2.25 0.92 14.55
CA PHE A 105 3.48 0.56 15.26
C PHE A 105 4.73 1.17 14.61
N ARG A 106 4.81 1.14 13.29
CA ARG A 106 5.92 1.75 12.55
C ARG A 106 5.98 3.26 12.71
N ALA A 107 4.84 3.94 12.70
CA ALA A 107 4.80 5.40 12.85
C ALA A 107 5.16 5.85 14.27
N GLU A 108 4.75 5.10 15.29
CA GLU A 108 5.00 5.40 16.70
C GLU A 108 6.41 5.01 17.16
N ALA A 109 7.03 4.00 16.55
CA ALA A 109 8.34 3.50 16.92
C ALA A 109 9.46 4.47 16.50
N ALA A 110 10.40 4.72 17.39
CA ALA A 110 11.58 5.54 17.11
C ALA A 110 12.51 4.88 16.06
N ASP A 111 12.62 3.56 16.12
CA ASP A 111 13.47 2.75 15.27
C ASP A 111 12.89 1.34 15.04
N ARG A 112 13.67 0.46 14.40
CA ARG A 112 13.25 -0.92 14.11
C ARG A 112 13.13 -1.78 15.35
N GLU A 113 14.01 -1.59 16.34
CA GLU A 113 14.00 -2.35 17.60
C GLU A 113 12.74 -2.02 18.39
N ALA A 114 12.39 -0.74 18.51
CA ALA A 114 11.15 -0.30 19.14
C ALA A 114 9.91 -0.84 18.41
N GLU A 115 9.90 -0.84 17.05
CA GLU A 115 8.80 -1.43 16.27
C GLU A 115 8.66 -2.93 16.57
N THR A 116 9.77 -3.66 16.64
CA THR A 116 9.78 -5.10 16.99
C THR A 116 9.23 -5.34 18.39
N ALA A 117 9.67 -4.56 19.38
CA ALA A 117 9.18 -4.66 20.75
C ALA A 117 7.67 -4.40 20.88
N MET A 118 7.12 -3.46 20.09
CA MET A 118 5.67 -3.20 20.04
C MET A 118 4.91 -4.40 19.46
N VAL A 119 5.43 -5.03 18.41
CA VAL A 119 4.83 -6.24 17.82
C VAL A 119 4.85 -7.39 18.82
N GLU A 120 6.00 -7.64 19.50
CA GLU A 120 6.14 -8.69 20.52
C GLU A 120 5.19 -8.46 21.70
N ALA A 121 5.03 -7.22 22.17
CA ALA A 121 4.09 -6.88 23.22
C ALA A 121 2.63 -7.13 22.78
N ALA A 122 2.29 -6.83 21.54
CA ALA A 122 0.97 -7.08 21.00
C ALA A 122 0.68 -8.59 20.83
N GLU A 123 1.68 -9.39 20.44
CA GLU A 123 1.58 -10.86 20.41
C GLU A 123 1.37 -11.40 21.83
N ALA A 124 2.16 -10.96 22.80
CA ALA A 124 2.10 -11.43 24.18
C ALA A 124 0.78 -11.09 24.89
N SER A 125 0.09 -10.04 24.44
CA SER A 125 -1.22 -9.60 24.99
C SER A 125 -2.43 -10.04 24.14
N ASP A 126 -2.23 -10.86 23.12
CA ASP A 126 -3.25 -11.27 22.14
C ASP A 126 -3.96 -10.10 21.45
N SER A 127 -3.34 -8.92 21.44
CA SER A 127 -3.87 -7.72 20.75
C SER A 127 -3.37 -7.59 19.31
N ARG A 128 -2.46 -8.44 18.88
CA ARG A 128 -1.96 -8.48 17.51
C ARG A 128 -3.02 -9.05 16.57
N ILE A 129 -3.50 -8.25 15.63
CA ILE A 129 -4.49 -8.70 14.64
C ILE A 129 -3.84 -9.77 13.74
N ALA A 130 -4.39 -10.98 13.71
CA ALA A 130 -3.92 -12.05 12.85
C ALA A 130 -4.34 -11.78 11.39
N PRO A 131 -3.53 -12.17 10.39
CA PRO A 131 -3.93 -12.12 9.00
C PRO A 131 -4.94 -13.24 8.68
N GLU A 132 -5.65 -13.10 7.57
CA GLU A 132 -6.47 -14.20 7.04
C GLU A 132 -5.58 -15.41 6.72
N TYR A 133 -5.96 -16.58 7.23
CA TYR A 133 -5.24 -17.82 6.98
C TYR A 133 -5.22 -18.16 5.49
N GLY A 134 -4.04 -18.47 4.96
CA GLY A 134 -3.83 -18.77 3.53
C GLY A 134 -3.78 -17.53 2.62
N SER A 135 -3.94 -16.32 3.16
CA SER A 135 -3.79 -15.10 2.36
C SER A 135 -2.36 -14.94 1.85
N VAL A 136 -2.24 -14.47 0.60
CA VAL A 136 -0.94 -14.27 -0.04
C VAL A 136 -0.54 -12.80 0.07
N TRP A 137 0.74 -12.56 0.39
CA TRP A 137 1.34 -11.25 0.44
C TRP A 137 2.39 -11.15 -0.66
N PHE A 138 2.21 -10.19 -1.56
CA PHE A 138 3.16 -9.84 -2.61
C PHE A 138 3.84 -8.53 -2.21
N SER A 139 5.16 -8.56 -2.05
CA SER A 139 5.95 -7.38 -1.70
C SER A 139 7.01 -7.15 -2.78
N LEU A 140 6.89 -6.06 -3.52
CA LEU A 140 7.85 -5.66 -4.56
C LEU A 140 8.69 -4.50 -4.03
N ARG A 141 9.99 -4.73 -3.75
CA ARG A 141 10.84 -3.77 -3.02
C ARG A 141 12.20 -3.61 -3.69
N GLY A 142 12.68 -2.36 -3.73
CA GLY A 142 13.99 -2.00 -4.26
C GLY A 142 14.32 -0.52 -4.08
N GLN A 143 15.41 -0.08 -4.70
CA GLN A 143 15.74 1.35 -4.78
C GLN A 143 14.81 2.07 -5.77
N ASP A 144 14.41 1.37 -6.81
CA ASP A 144 13.48 1.80 -7.86
C ASP A 144 12.71 0.60 -8.40
N GLN A 145 11.77 0.84 -9.31
CA GLN A 145 10.96 -0.22 -9.91
C GLN A 145 11.79 -1.22 -10.73
N ALA A 146 12.85 -0.79 -11.39
CA ALA A 146 13.65 -1.65 -12.25
C ALA A 146 14.52 -2.63 -11.44
N SER A 147 14.99 -2.21 -10.26
CA SER A 147 15.78 -3.04 -9.34
C SER A 147 14.95 -3.79 -8.31
N ALA A 148 13.63 -3.52 -8.25
CA ALA A 148 12.74 -4.12 -7.25
C ALA A 148 12.64 -5.64 -7.42
N ARG A 149 12.63 -6.34 -6.28
CA ARG A 149 12.48 -7.79 -6.21
C ARG A 149 11.14 -8.16 -5.60
N LEU A 150 10.43 -9.06 -6.27
CA LEU A 150 9.19 -9.61 -5.75
C LEU A 150 9.49 -10.65 -4.68
N HIS A 151 8.89 -10.46 -3.52
CA HIS A 151 8.90 -11.38 -2.40
C HIS A 151 7.45 -11.82 -2.13
N MET A 152 7.22 -13.10 -1.98
CA MET A 152 5.91 -13.66 -1.76
C MET A 152 5.88 -14.51 -0.49
N THR A 153 4.86 -14.32 0.33
CA THR A 153 4.61 -15.13 1.53
C THR A 153 3.15 -15.55 1.58
N VAL A 154 2.87 -16.65 2.30
CA VAL A 154 1.51 -17.13 2.58
C VAL A 154 1.31 -17.12 4.08
N ALA A 155 0.31 -16.40 4.56
CA ALA A 155 0.00 -16.31 5.98
C ALA A 155 -0.56 -17.64 6.50
N VAL A 156 0.03 -18.14 7.58
CA VAL A 156 -0.41 -19.35 8.29
C VAL A 156 -0.36 -19.08 9.80
N PRO A 157 -1.14 -18.09 10.30
CA PRO A 157 -1.03 -17.64 11.69
C PRO A 157 -1.11 -18.80 12.64
N TYR A 158 -0.21 -18.77 13.65
CA TYR A 158 -0.04 -19.78 14.70
C TYR A 158 0.44 -21.16 14.24
N ALA A 159 0.71 -21.37 12.94
CA ALA A 159 1.29 -22.63 12.48
C ALA A 159 2.72 -22.81 13.00
N THR A 160 3.11 -24.07 13.23
CA THR A 160 4.46 -24.46 13.62
C THR A 160 5.09 -25.35 12.55
N ALA A 161 6.41 -25.49 12.55
CA ALA A 161 7.14 -26.39 11.67
C ALA A 161 6.66 -27.85 11.88
N GLU A 162 6.53 -28.27 13.13
CA GLU A 162 6.06 -29.61 13.49
C GLU A 162 4.62 -29.85 12.99
N GLY A 163 3.68 -28.93 13.27
CA GLY A 163 2.27 -29.10 12.93
C GLY A 163 1.97 -28.98 11.44
N SER A 164 2.75 -28.18 10.70
CA SER A 164 2.58 -27.95 9.28
C SER A 164 3.36 -28.90 8.38
N GLY A 165 4.43 -29.52 8.90
CA GLY A 165 5.37 -30.35 8.15
C GLY A 165 6.32 -29.56 7.25
N PHE A 166 6.30 -28.23 7.30
CA PHE A 166 7.28 -27.39 6.60
C PHE A 166 8.53 -27.19 7.45
N PRO A 167 9.73 -27.18 6.85
CA PRO A 167 10.95 -26.89 7.60
C PRO A 167 10.95 -25.43 8.10
N ASP A 168 11.68 -25.17 9.18
CA ASP A 168 11.91 -23.85 9.76
C ASP A 168 13.03 -23.06 9.05
N HIS A 169 13.54 -23.57 7.94
CA HIS A 169 14.63 -22.95 7.16
C HIS A 169 14.56 -23.25 5.67
N GLY A 170 15.05 -22.33 4.85
CA GLY A 170 15.03 -22.42 3.38
C GLY A 170 16.12 -23.28 2.74
N ARG A 171 16.94 -24.03 3.50
CA ARG A 171 18.11 -24.78 2.96
C ARG A 171 17.75 -25.88 1.98
N ALA A 172 16.52 -26.41 2.06
CA ALA A 172 16.04 -27.45 1.16
C ALA A 172 15.54 -26.91 -0.19
N GLY A 173 15.54 -25.58 -0.39
CA GLY A 173 15.11 -24.94 -1.65
C GLY A 173 13.59 -24.93 -1.89
N GLY A 174 12.80 -25.51 -0.97
CA GLY A 174 11.34 -25.48 -0.99
C GLY A 174 10.75 -24.38 -0.13
N LEU A 175 9.46 -24.51 0.20
CA LEU A 175 8.78 -23.66 1.18
C LEU A 175 9.33 -23.92 2.58
N TRP A 176 9.40 -22.87 3.40
CA TRP A 176 9.70 -22.99 4.83
C TRP A 176 8.85 -22.02 5.63
N ILE A 177 8.65 -22.32 6.91
CA ILE A 177 7.89 -21.46 7.83
C ILE A 177 8.83 -20.49 8.55
N MET A 178 8.36 -19.27 8.73
CA MET A 178 8.99 -18.25 9.58
C MET A 178 8.01 -17.78 10.65
N ASP A 179 8.55 -17.28 11.77
CA ASP A 179 7.80 -16.73 12.91
C ASP A 179 6.77 -17.72 13.47
N GLU A 180 7.12 -19.02 13.46
CA GLU A 180 6.23 -20.10 13.90
C GLU A 180 5.62 -19.87 15.28
N GLY A 181 4.35 -20.29 15.46
CA GLY A 181 3.62 -20.17 16.72
C GLY A 181 3.09 -18.78 17.03
N THR A 182 3.36 -17.78 16.18
CA THR A 182 2.87 -16.41 16.33
C THR A 182 1.75 -16.07 15.35
N SER A 183 1.04 -14.96 15.55
CA SER A 183 0.10 -14.45 14.54
C SER A 183 0.78 -14.07 13.23
N THR A 184 2.11 -13.89 13.23
CA THR A 184 2.93 -13.52 12.08
C THR A 184 3.46 -14.72 11.31
N ALA A 185 3.21 -15.95 11.77
CA ALA A 185 3.67 -17.17 11.11
C ALA A 185 3.26 -17.19 9.64
N HIS A 186 4.24 -17.44 8.77
CA HIS A 186 4.02 -17.44 7.33
C HIS A 186 4.96 -18.40 6.60
N LEU A 187 4.52 -18.90 5.47
CA LEU A 187 5.36 -19.66 4.56
C LEU A 187 6.11 -18.70 3.65
N MET A 188 7.41 -18.88 3.60
CA MET A 188 8.30 -18.23 2.64
C MET A 188 8.27 -19.00 1.34
N VAL A 189 8.02 -18.28 0.24
CA VAL A 189 8.09 -18.83 -1.12
C VAL A 189 9.44 -18.43 -1.72
N PRO A 190 10.28 -19.41 -2.14
CA PRO A 190 11.57 -19.10 -2.77
C PRO A 190 11.37 -18.15 -3.95
N GLY A 191 12.13 -17.04 -3.96
CA GLY A 191 12.19 -16.12 -5.10
C GLY A 191 12.94 -16.74 -6.28
N ARG A 192 12.65 -16.23 -7.47
CA ARG A 192 13.46 -16.48 -8.69
C ARG A 192 14.51 -15.40 -8.87
#